data_adf635ab1988b9855dbd9abc900fad25
#
_entry.id   adf635ab1988b9855dbd9abc900fad25
#
_cell.length_a   1.000
_cell.length_b   1.000
_cell.length_c   1.000
_cell.angle_alpha   90.00
_cell.angle_beta   90.00
_cell.angle_gamma   90.00
#
_symmetry.space_group_name_H-M   'P 1'
#
loop_
_entity.id
_entity.type
_entity.pdbx_description
1 polymer ?
#
loop_
_entity_poly.entity_id
_entity_poly.type
_entity_poly.pdbx_seq_one_letter_code
_entity_poly.pdbx_strand_id
1 'polypeptide(L)'
;MNTLLITGATGFVGGAVVEYFLRQQLTTRNKLLLLVRADDNTTGLARIIDNLKKFELSDEQLSSLSEQSILTGDLAEPESFIHDPRLDNVTHVINCAAIASFGNNPAMWRVNVEGSLVFAKRMAQIKGLQRFVHVGTAMASMPDKDSVFYEGMPDNEQNEDLVQYTASKRAIENLVREECPSLPFVVARPSIIVGHTQYGCQPSSSIFWVFMMAIKLKKFTCTLDDQVDVIPVDYCAMVLAKLCLATELSHNFYHISSGEEMCTPFHEIDTSVAKANNAPRIISEYEQISYQDFTGIRKQFKDVLGPCNDKIILRAIKLYGGFAQLNVKFDNSRLLNMGIPKPAAFKSYIDKCVSSTRGQSISELMRVDFK
;
A
#
# COMPACT_ATOMS: atom_id res chain seq x y z
N MET A 1 25.26 4.32 14.74
CA MET A 1 24.04 5.01 14.26
C MET A 1 23.72 4.43 12.89
N ASN A 2 22.50 3.93 12.68
CA ASN A 2 22.10 3.36 11.40
C ASN A 2 21.83 4.46 10.37
N THR A 3 22.06 4.18 9.09
CA THR A 3 21.55 4.99 7.98
C THR A 3 20.47 4.21 7.26
N LEU A 4 19.26 4.73 7.30
CA LEU A 4 18.07 4.10 6.75
C LEU A 4 17.66 4.80 5.46
N LEU A 5 17.72 4.08 4.35
CA LEU A 5 17.22 4.57 3.05
C LEU A 5 15.76 4.15 2.85
N ILE A 6 14.89 5.13 2.62
CA ILE A 6 13.48 4.89 2.31
C ILE A 6 13.21 5.38 0.89
N THR A 7 12.70 4.51 0.03
CA THR A 7 12.20 4.90 -1.29
C THR A 7 10.68 5.08 -1.24
N GLY A 8 10.13 5.88 -2.16
CA GLY A 8 8.69 6.14 -2.19
C GLY A 8 8.16 6.98 -1.02
N ALA A 9 9.03 7.74 -0.35
CA ALA A 9 8.71 8.54 0.85
C ALA A 9 7.64 9.63 0.61
N THR A 10 7.37 10.03 -0.63
CA THR A 10 6.27 10.94 -1.00
C THR A 10 4.97 10.21 -1.32
N GLY A 11 4.96 8.87 -1.27
CA GLY A 11 3.77 8.03 -1.46
C GLY A 11 3.02 7.76 -0.16
N PHE A 12 1.93 7.00 -0.25
CA PHE A 12 1.07 6.67 0.89
C PHE A 12 1.82 5.84 1.95
N VAL A 13 2.34 4.67 1.56
CA VAL A 13 3.04 3.76 2.49
C VAL A 13 4.38 4.36 2.95
N GLY A 14 5.22 4.82 2.00
CA GLY A 14 6.52 5.39 2.36
C GLY A 14 6.42 6.65 3.21
N GLY A 15 5.41 7.50 2.95
CA GLY A 15 5.12 8.67 3.80
C GLY A 15 4.71 8.28 5.22
N ALA A 16 3.87 7.25 5.37
CA ALA A 16 3.50 6.72 6.68
C ALA A 16 4.69 6.09 7.42
N VAL A 17 5.63 5.45 6.70
CA VAL A 17 6.87 4.94 7.29
C VAL A 17 7.72 6.10 7.83
N VAL A 18 7.91 7.17 7.05
CA VAL A 18 8.64 8.37 7.52
C VAL A 18 7.93 8.97 8.73
N GLU A 19 6.60 9.15 8.67
CA GLU A 19 5.78 9.61 9.78
C GLU A 19 6.02 8.78 11.05
N TYR A 20 5.98 7.45 10.94
CA TYR A 20 6.22 6.55 12.06
C TYR A 20 7.59 6.76 12.70
N PHE A 21 8.67 6.89 11.89
CA PHE A 21 10.01 7.17 12.40
C PHE A 21 10.10 8.50 13.14
N LEU A 22 9.45 9.54 12.63
CA LEU A 22 9.43 10.85 13.25
C LEU A 22 8.61 10.86 14.55
N ARG A 23 7.42 10.32 14.51
CA ARG A 23 6.49 10.28 15.66
C ARG A 23 7.03 9.43 16.81
N GLN A 24 7.67 8.32 16.52
CA GLN A 24 8.31 7.46 17.51
C GLN A 24 9.72 7.92 17.90
N GLN A 25 10.17 9.08 17.43
CA GLN A 25 11.51 9.64 17.69
C GLN A 25 12.66 8.67 17.37
N LEU A 26 12.45 7.76 16.41
CA LEU A 26 13.45 6.79 16.00
C LEU A 26 14.62 7.44 15.23
N THR A 27 14.46 8.66 14.78
CA THR A 27 15.50 9.48 14.12
C THR A 27 16.68 9.82 15.03
N THR A 28 16.51 9.73 16.35
CA THR A 28 17.59 9.91 17.32
C THR A 28 18.70 8.85 17.19
N ARG A 29 18.36 7.67 16.68
CA ARG A 29 19.29 6.53 16.50
C ARG A 29 19.47 6.12 15.05
N ASN A 30 18.63 6.62 14.15
CA ASN A 30 18.61 6.27 12.75
C ASN A 30 18.61 7.54 11.90
N LYS A 31 19.64 7.74 11.10
CA LYS A 31 19.68 8.81 10.10
C LYS A 31 18.80 8.40 8.92
N LEU A 32 17.84 9.23 8.54
CA LEU A 32 17.01 8.98 7.36
C LEU A 32 17.69 9.53 6.10
N LEU A 33 17.66 8.73 5.05
CA LEU A 33 17.96 9.12 3.67
C LEU A 33 16.74 8.78 2.83
N LEU A 34 16.12 9.77 2.20
CA LEU A 34 14.84 9.64 1.51
C LEU A 34 15.05 9.82 0.01
N LEU A 35 14.82 8.78 -0.78
CA LEU A 35 14.88 8.88 -2.25
C LEU A 35 13.62 9.59 -2.75
N VAL A 36 13.81 10.74 -3.40
CA VAL A 36 12.75 11.63 -3.86
C VAL A 36 12.99 12.08 -5.28
N ARG A 37 11.97 12.02 -6.12
CA ARG A 37 12.00 12.60 -7.46
C ARG A 37 11.90 14.12 -7.35
N ALA A 38 12.99 14.81 -7.51
CA ALA A 38 13.08 16.27 -7.44
C ALA A 38 14.33 16.75 -8.19
N ASP A 39 14.34 18.03 -8.58
CA ASP A 39 15.46 18.62 -9.28
C ASP A 39 16.65 18.88 -8.33
N ASP A 40 16.35 19.15 -7.05
CA ASP A 40 17.33 19.39 -5.99
C ASP A 40 16.81 18.95 -4.61
N ASN A 41 17.69 18.97 -3.60
CA ASN A 41 17.37 18.54 -2.25
C ASN A 41 16.38 19.49 -1.55
N THR A 42 16.39 20.78 -1.85
CA THR A 42 15.44 21.77 -1.29
C THR A 42 14.02 21.45 -1.76
N THR A 43 13.82 21.27 -3.07
CA THR A 43 12.53 20.86 -3.65
C THR A 43 12.10 19.49 -3.14
N GLY A 44 13.06 18.54 -3.02
CA GLY A 44 12.80 17.22 -2.47
C GLY A 44 12.30 17.27 -1.02
N LEU A 45 12.95 18.08 -0.17
CA LEU A 45 12.53 18.29 1.22
C LEU A 45 11.13 18.92 1.31
N ALA A 46 10.86 19.93 0.50
CA ALA A 46 9.56 20.57 0.45
C ALA A 46 8.44 19.58 0.11
N ARG A 47 8.67 18.66 -0.86
CA ARG A 47 7.73 17.59 -1.22
C ARG A 47 7.49 16.59 -0.07
N ILE A 48 8.53 16.24 0.68
CA ILE A 48 8.39 15.37 1.85
C ILE A 48 7.57 16.07 2.93
N ILE A 49 7.92 17.30 3.28
CA ILE A 49 7.20 18.09 4.29
C ILE A 49 5.73 18.26 3.90
N ASP A 50 5.43 18.56 2.64
CA ASP A 50 4.04 18.70 2.15
C ASP A 50 3.25 17.39 2.27
N ASN A 51 3.88 16.25 1.96
CA ASN A 51 3.25 14.95 2.18
C ASN A 51 3.00 14.65 3.67
N LEU A 52 3.97 15.00 4.54
CA LEU A 52 3.90 14.75 5.98
C LEU A 52 2.90 15.64 6.72
N LYS A 53 2.54 16.82 6.19
CA LYS A 53 1.43 17.65 6.73
C LYS A 53 0.12 16.89 6.88
N LYS A 54 -0.11 15.89 6.03
CA LYS A 54 -1.31 15.04 6.05
C LYS A 54 -1.40 14.17 7.32
N PHE A 55 -0.31 14.04 8.06
CA PHE A 55 -0.20 13.24 9.29
C PHE A 55 -0.15 14.11 10.56
N GLU A 56 -0.37 15.42 10.45
CA GLU A 56 -0.43 16.34 11.60
C GLU A 56 0.80 16.27 12.51
N LEU A 57 2.00 16.15 11.91
CA LEU A 57 3.25 16.20 12.65
C LEU A 57 3.55 17.62 13.11
N SER A 58 4.14 17.77 14.33
CA SER A 58 4.59 19.05 14.85
C SER A 58 5.87 19.53 14.14
N ASP A 59 6.12 20.85 14.18
CA ASP A 59 7.34 21.44 13.65
C ASP A 59 8.60 20.82 14.30
N GLU A 60 8.54 20.49 15.59
CA GLU A 60 9.62 19.80 16.31
C GLU A 60 9.91 18.43 15.68
N GLN A 61 8.88 17.64 15.40
CA GLN A 61 9.03 16.33 14.74
C GLN A 61 9.61 16.48 13.33
N LEU A 62 9.14 17.47 12.57
CA LEU A 62 9.61 17.76 11.22
C LEU A 62 11.05 18.29 11.18
N SER A 63 11.52 18.99 12.23
CA SER A 63 12.86 19.60 12.30
C SER A 63 14.02 18.59 12.24
N SER A 64 13.73 17.30 12.47
CA SER A 64 14.73 16.23 12.32
C SER A 64 15.07 15.93 10.85
N LEU A 65 14.29 16.44 9.89
CA LEU A 65 14.53 16.35 8.46
C LEU A 65 15.22 17.61 7.94
N SER A 66 16.16 17.42 7.03
CA SER A 66 16.87 18.53 6.37
C SER A 66 17.19 18.13 4.91
N GLU A 67 17.75 19.05 4.14
CA GLU A 67 18.22 18.74 2.77
C GLU A 67 19.22 17.58 2.72
N GLN A 68 19.98 17.37 3.80
CA GLN A 68 20.87 16.22 3.93
C GLN A 68 20.15 14.89 4.06
N SER A 69 18.88 14.90 4.44
CA SER A 69 18.01 13.73 4.47
C SER A 69 17.49 13.34 3.09
N ILE A 70 17.71 14.17 2.08
CA ILE A 70 17.16 13.97 0.73
C ILE A 70 18.23 13.40 -0.19
N LEU A 71 17.87 12.34 -0.90
CA LEU A 71 18.57 11.80 -2.06
C LEU A 71 17.65 12.00 -3.27
N THR A 72 18.05 12.88 -4.17
CA THR A 72 17.27 13.12 -5.41
C THR A 72 17.55 12.01 -6.42
N GLY A 73 16.49 11.52 -7.07
CA GLY A 73 16.59 10.51 -8.11
C GLY A 73 15.27 9.80 -8.41
N ASP A 74 15.26 8.99 -9.45
CA ASP A 74 14.09 8.22 -9.90
C ASP A 74 14.48 6.77 -10.16
N LEU A 75 13.67 5.82 -9.66
CA LEU A 75 13.84 4.38 -10.00
C LEU A 75 13.60 4.09 -11.50
N ALA A 76 12.89 4.95 -12.22
CA ALA A 76 12.82 4.84 -13.68
C ALA A 76 14.16 5.15 -14.36
N GLU A 77 15.06 5.87 -13.68
CA GLU A 77 16.38 6.29 -14.15
C GLU A 77 17.42 6.12 -13.03
N PRO A 78 17.77 4.87 -12.67
CA PRO A 78 18.59 4.56 -11.49
C PRO A 78 19.94 5.26 -11.52
N GLU A 79 20.52 5.47 -12.70
CA GLU A 79 21.80 6.20 -12.88
C GLU A 79 21.77 7.61 -12.26
N SER A 80 20.58 8.19 -12.07
CA SER A 80 20.41 9.50 -11.44
C SER A 80 20.83 9.54 -9.98
N PHE A 81 20.93 8.39 -9.28
CA PHE A 81 21.23 8.36 -7.85
C PHE A 81 22.13 7.21 -7.38
N ILE A 82 22.30 6.12 -8.13
CA ILE A 82 23.03 4.92 -7.66
C ILE A 82 24.52 5.18 -7.39
N HIS A 83 25.06 6.27 -7.91
CA HIS A 83 26.45 6.68 -7.71
C HIS A 83 26.64 7.67 -6.55
N ASP A 84 25.56 8.06 -5.85
CA ASP A 84 25.69 8.95 -4.69
C ASP A 84 26.51 8.27 -3.57
N PRO A 85 27.61 8.89 -3.09
CA PRO A 85 28.49 8.27 -2.10
C PRO A 85 27.83 8.05 -0.73
N ARG A 86 26.71 8.72 -0.44
CA ARG A 86 25.94 8.50 0.79
C ARG A 86 25.36 7.10 0.86
N LEU A 87 25.15 6.44 -0.29
CA LEU A 87 24.66 5.07 -0.35
C LEU A 87 25.63 4.06 0.30
N ASP A 88 26.94 4.33 0.25
CA ASP A 88 27.95 3.43 0.83
C ASP A 88 27.83 3.28 2.36
N ASN A 89 27.16 4.23 3.01
CA ASN A 89 26.90 4.22 4.44
C ASN A 89 25.51 3.70 4.83
N VAL A 90 24.71 3.26 3.86
CA VAL A 90 23.37 2.72 4.13
C VAL A 90 23.48 1.37 4.83
N THR A 91 22.78 1.23 5.94
CA THR A 91 22.74 0.00 6.72
C THR A 91 21.40 -0.73 6.58
N HIS A 92 20.34 0.00 6.30
CA HIS A 92 18.97 -0.54 6.17
C HIS A 92 18.23 0.13 5.02
N VAL A 93 17.37 -0.61 4.34
CA VAL A 93 16.53 -0.12 3.26
C VAL A 93 15.07 -0.52 3.50
N ILE A 94 14.15 0.41 3.29
CA ILE A 94 12.72 0.13 3.10
C ILE A 94 12.34 0.59 1.70
N ASN A 95 12.16 -0.36 0.79
CA ASN A 95 11.84 -0.09 -0.61
C ASN A 95 10.32 -0.09 -0.83
N CYS A 96 9.69 1.09 -0.66
CA CYS A 96 8.25 1.30 -0.87
C CYS A 96 7.93 1.82 -2.28
N ALA A 97 8.92 2.32 -3.03
CA ALA A 97 8.66 2.95 -4.31
C ALA A 97 8.13 1.94 -5.34
N ALA A 98 6.99 2.25 -5.91
CA ALA A 98 6.38 1.52 -7.00
C ALA A 98 5.33 2.37 -7.71
N ILE A 99 5.04 2.05 -8.95
CA ILE A 99 3.82 2.48 -9.63
C ILE A 99 2.74 1.47 -9.26
N ALA A 100 1.80 1.87 -8.40
CA ALA A 100 0.69 1.05 -7.94
C ALA A 100 -0.58 1.31 -8.76
N SER A 101 -0.45 1.57 -10.05
CA SER A 101 -1.58 1.79 -10.94
C SER A 101 -2.14 0.46 -11.43
N PHE A 102 -3.44 0.27 -11.32
CA PHE A 102 -4.15 -0.84 -11.95
C PHE A 102 -4.49 -0.58 -13.43
N GLY A 103 -4.06 0.57 -13.95
CA GLY A 103 -4.10 0.89 -15.37
C GLY A 103 -2.88 0.32 -16.12
N ASN A 104 -2.96 0.31 -17.45
CA ASN A 104 -1.78 0.09 -18.29
C ASN A 104 -0.89 1.33 -18.21
N ASN A 105 0.04 1.34 -17.25
CA ASN A 105 1.06 2.36 -17.16
C ASN A 105 2.36 1.82 -17.78
N PRO A 106 2.81 2.36 -18.92
CA PRO A 106 3.99 1.84 -19.62
C PRO A 106 5.28 1.93 -18.78
N ALA A 107 5.33 2.85 -17.80
CA ALA A 107 6.47 2.99 -16.91
C ALA A 107 6.48 1.97 -15.76
N MET A 108 5.40 1.20 -15.57
CA MET A 108 5.29 0.30 -14.41
C MET A 108 6.42 -0.74 -14.37
N TRP A 109 6.67 -1.42 -15.47
CA TRP A 109 7.72 -2.44 -15.55
C TRP A 109 9.10 -1.82 -15.34
N ARG A 110 9.34 -0.68 -15.99
CA ARG A 110 10.59 0.07 -15.87
C ARG A 110 10.89 0.47 -14.42
N VAL A 111 9.89 0.93 -13.66
CA VAL A 111 10.06 1.35 -12.25
C VAL A 111 10.07 0.16 -11.31
N ASN A 112 9.03 -0.70 -11.40
CA ASN A 112 8.80 -1.75 -10.41
C ASN A 112 9.77 -2.92 -10.55
N VAL A 113 10.25 -3.19 -11.76
CA VAL A 113 11.13 -4.34 -12.04
C VAL A 113 12.54 -3.88 -12.38
N GLU A 114 12.74 -3.23 -13.54
CA GLU A 114 14.07 -2.93 -14.04
C GLU A 114 14.86 -2.00 -13.12
N GLY A 115 14.30 -0.85 -12.78
CA GLY A 115 14.93 0.13 -11.91
C GLY A 115 15.10 -0.37 -10.47
N SER A 116 14.11 -1.11 -9.97
CA SER A 116 14.21 -1.74 -8.63
C SER A 116 15.30 -2.81 -8.58
N LEU A 117 15.52 -3.58 -9.66
CA LEU A 117 16.58 -4.57 -9.74
C LEU A 117 17.97 -3.91 -9.78
N VAL A 118 18.15 -2.85 -10.58
CA VAL A 118 19.41 -2.07 -10.62
C VAL A 118 19.72 -1.51 -9.22
N PHE A 119 18.71 -0.96 -8.56
CA PHE A 119 18.85 -0.48 -7.18
C PHE A 119 19.23 -1.61 -6.21
N ALA A 120 18.58 -2.77 -6.27
CA ALA A 120 18.90 -3.93 -5.43
C ALA A 120 20.34 -4.43 -5.66
N LYS A 121 20.79 -4.50 -6.91
CA LYS A 121 22.20 -4.85 -7.27
C LYS A 121 23.20 -3.87 -6.67
N ARG A 122 22.90 -2.56 -6.69
CA ARG A 122 23.74 -1.55 -6.04
C ARG A 122 23.79 -1.74 -4.53
N MET A 123 22.65 -2.03 -3.90
CA MET A 123 22.61 -2.26 -2.45
C MET A 123 23.33 -3.57 -2.06
N ALA A 124 23.30 -4.59 -2.88
CA ALA A 124 24.04 -5.86 -2.64
C ALA A 124 25.56 -5.70 -2.59
N GLN A 125 26.11 -4.59 -3.14
CA GLN A 125 27.53 -4.29 -3.09
C GLN A 125 27.97 -3.62 -1.77
N ILE A 126 27.03 -3.18 -0.93
CA ILE A 126 27.31 -2.45 0.31
C ILE A 126 27.60 -3.45 1.44
N LYS A 127 28.86 -3.54 1.84
CA LYS A 127 29.32 -4.48 2.88
C LYS A 127 28.66 -4.28 4.25
N GLY A 128 28.22 -3.04 4.56
CA GLY A 128 27.58 -2.68 5.83
C GLY A 128 26.06 -2.83 5.83
N LEU A 129 25.45 -3.25 4.73
CA LEU A 129 24.00 -3.40 4.63
C LEU A 129 23.54 -4.60 5.48
N GLN A 130 22.64 -4.33 6.41
CA GLN A 130 22.12 -5.31 7.36
C GLN A 130 20.72 -5.80 6.99
N ARG A 131 19.93 -4.97 6.27
CA ARG A 131 18.55 -5.28 5.93
C ARG A 131 18.08 -4.54 4.68
N PHE A 132 17.40 -5.26 3.80
CA PHE A 132 16.69 -4.71 2.66
C PHE A 132 15.24 -5.22 2.68
N VAL A 133 14.30 -4.40 3.16
CA VAL A 133 12.87 -4.74 3.18
C VAL A 133 12.23 -4.25 1.89
N HIS A 134 11.78 -5.17 1.05
CA HIS A 134 11.01 -4.86 -0.16
C HIS A 134 9.52 -4.95 0.12
N VAL A 135 8.78 -3.88 -0.22
CA VAL A 135 7.33 -3.84 -0.08
C VAL A 135 6.68 -4.42 -1.33
N GLY A 136 6.21 -5.66 -1.21
CA GLY A 136 5.46 -6.38 -2.23
C GLY A 136 3.97 -6.09 -2.18
N THR A 137 3.17 -7.12 -2.45
CA THR A 137 1.71 -7.16 -2.22
C THR A 137 1.29 -8.61 -1.99
N ALA A 138 0.39 -8.84 -1.04
CA ALA A 138 -0.14 -10.19 -0.78
C ALA A 138 -0.84 -10.79 -2.01
N MET A 139 -1.43 -9.95 -2.85
CA MET A 139 -2.07 -10.38 -4.10
C MET A 139 -1.09 -10.91 -5.16
N ALA A 140 0.22 -10.71 -5.01
CA ALA A 140 1.23 -11.32 -5.87
C ALA A 140 1.32 -12.86 -5.71
N SER A 141 0.75 -13.39 -4.62
CA SER A 141 0.65 -14.84 -4.38
C SER A 141 -0.36 -15.55 -5.29
N MET A 142 -1.22 -14.81 -6.00
CA MET A 142 -2.29 -15.34 -6.88
C MET A 142 -3.17 -16.39 -6.17
N PRO A 143 -3.75 -16.04 -5.01
CA PRO A 143 -4.47 -17.02 -4.19
C PRO A 143 -5.73 -17.54 -4.90
N ASP A 144 -6.15 -18.75 -4.53
CA ASP A 144 -7.43 -19.31 -4.94
C ASP A 144 -8.58 -18.56 -4.27
N LYS A 145 -9.74 -18.59 -4.94
CA LYS A 145 -10.97 -18.04 -4.38
C LYS A 145 -11.35 -18.80 -3.10
N ASP A 146 -11.94 -18.06 -2.13
CA ASP A 146 -12.42 -18.59 -0.84
C ASP A 146 -11.34 -19.32 -0.03
N SER A 147 -10.07 -18.90 -0.16
CA SER A 147 -8.92 -19.54 0.48
C SER A 147 -8.28 -18.70 1.58
N VAL A 148 -7.46 -19.38 2.40
CA VAL A 148 -6.45 -18.75 3.26
C VAL A 148 -5.09 -19.02 2.63
N PHE A 149 -4.35 -17.96 2.30
CA PHE A 149 -3.00 -18.10 1.77
C PHE A 149 -1.98 -18.02 2.93
N TYR A 150 -1.36 -19.14 3.24
CA TYR A 150 -0.42 -19.24 4.37
C TYR A 150 0.98 -18.75 3.99
N GLU A 151 1.66 -18.12 4.95
CA GLU A 151 3.06 -17.70 4.80
C GLU A 151 3.97 -18.92 4.56
N GLY A 152 4.78 -18.85 3.52
CA GLY A 152 5.67 -19.95 3.12
C GLY A 152 5.12 -20.87 2.05
N MET A 153 3.85 -20.75 1.67
CA MET A 153 3.35 -21.38 0.46
C MET A 153 4.01 -20.76 -0.78
N PRO A 154 4.29 -21.55 -1.82
CA PRO A 154 4.70 -20.99 -3.11
C PRO A 154 3.57 -20.18 -3.72
N ASP A 155 3.91 -19.16 -4.51
CA ASP A 155 2.92 -18.41 -5.30
C ASP A 155 2.19 -19.39 -6.25
N ASN A 156 0.87 -19.20 -6.42
CA ASN A 156 0.06 -20.10 -7.25
C ASN A 156 0.20 -19.76 -8.73
N GLU A 157 1.18 -20.36 -9.39
CA GLU A 157 1.48 -20.13 -10.82
C GLU A 157 0.42 -20.69 -11.78
N GLN A 158 -0.58 -21.44 -11.27
CA GLN A 158 -1.71 -21.91 -12.08
C GLN A 158 -2.76 -20.83 -12.31
N ASN A 159 -2.80 -19.80 -11.46
CA ASN A 159 -3.69 -18.67 -11.60
C ASN A 159 -3.04 -17.55 -12.43
N GLU A 160 -3.88 -16.77 -13.11
CA GLU A 160 -3.42 -15.59 -13.84
C GLU A 160 -3.40 -14.35 -12.94
N ASP A 161 -2.45 -13.46 -13.21
CA ASP A 161 -2.45 -12.16 -12.55
C ASP A 161 -3.68 -11.34 -12.98
N LEU A 162 -4.42 -10.84 -12.02
CA LEU A 162 -5.55 -9.94 -12.28
C LEU A 162 -5.10 -8.62 -12.91
N VAL A 163 -3.86 -8.21 -12.63
CA VAL A 163 -3.29 -6.95 -13.12
C VAL A 163 -1.78 -7.03 -13.30
N GLN A 164 -1.24 -6.20 -14.21
CA GLN A 164 0.21 -6.10 -14.42
C GLN A 164 0.98 -5.67 -13.16
N TYR A 165 0.34 -4.95 -12.24
CA TYR A 165 0.94 -4.55 -10.98
C TYR A 165 1.37 -5.75 -10.14
N THR A 166 0.49 -6.74 -9.93
CA THR A 166 0.81 -7.94 -9.16
C THR A 166 1.90 -8.78 -9.82
N ALA A 167 1.85 -8.92 -11.16
CA ALA A 167 2.90 -9.56 -11.94
C ALA A 167 4.25 -8.86 -11.76
N SER A 168 4.29 -7.52 -11.81
CA SER A 168 5.54 -6.77 -11.64
C SER A 168 6.14 -6.93 -10.25
N LYS A 169 5.28 -6.99 -9.21
CA LYS A 169 5.72 -7.20 -7.82
C LYS A 169 6.29 -8.60 -7.61
N ARG A 170 5.66 -9.64 -8.17
CA ARG A 170 6.20 -11.01 -8.12
C ARG A 170 7.51 -11.12 -8.91
N ALA A 171 7.57 -10.54 -10.10
CA ALA A 171 8.76 -10.60 -10.95
C ALA A 171 10.00 -10.03 -10.27
N ILE A 172 9.90 -8.84 -9.64
CA ILE A 172 11.05 -8.23 -8.96
C ILE A 172 11.48 -9.04 -7.74
N GLU A 173 10.57 -9.62 -6.97
CA GLU A 173 10.92 -10.47 -5.84
C GLU A 173 11.73 -11.68 -6.26
N ASN A 174 11.35 -12.33 -7.36
CA ASN A 174 12.06 -13.50 -7.91
C ASN A 174 13.42 -13.09 -8.48
N LEU A 175 13.49 -12.03 -9.29
CA LEU A 175 14.74 -11.56 -9.86
C LEU A 175 15.76 -11.14 -8.78
N VAL A 176 15.33 -10.50 -7.70
CA VAL A 176 16.24 -10.12 -6.62
C VAL A 176 16.77 -11.35 -5.88
N ARG A 177 15.93 -12.37 -5.64
CA ARG A 177 16.41 -13.64 -5.04
C ARG A 177 17.43 -14.35 -5.92
N GLU A 178 17.21 -14.33 -7.24
CA GLU A 178 18.10 -15.00 -8.21
C GLU A 178 19.40 -14.22 -8.43
N GLU A 179 19.31 -12.91 -8.69
CA GLU A 179 20.46 -12.12 -9.14
C GLU A 179 21.23 -11.43 -8.01
N CYS A 180 20.65 -11.34 -6.80
CA CYS A 180 21.26 -10.70 -5.63
C CYS A 180 21.28 -11.62 -4.39
N PRO A 181 21.84 -12.84 -4.46
CA PRO A 181 21.77 -13.81 -3.36
C PRO A 181 22.47 -13.35 -2.08
N SER A 182 23.40 -12.39 -2.16
CA SER A 182 24.08 -11.81 -1.00
C SER A 182 23.30 -10.67 -0.32
N LEU A 183 22.23 -10.17 -0.93
CA LEU A 183 21.42 -9.10 -0.37
C LEU A 183 20.66 -9.62 0.88
N PRO A 184 20.71 -8.94 2.04
CA PRO A 184 19.90 -9.30 3.21
C PRO A 184 18.42 -8.98 2.97
N PHE A 185 17.82 -9.70 2.03
CA PHE A 185 16.54 -9.41 1.40
C PHE A 185 15.37 -9.98 2.20
N VAL A 186 14.43 -9.12 2.55
CA VAL A 186 13.18 -9.47 3.21
C VAL A 186 12.01 -8.92 2.40
N VAL A 187 11.06 -9.78 2.08
CA VAL A 187 9.83 -9.40 1.40
C VAL A 187 8.72 -9.20 2.41
N ALA A 188 8.12 -8.04 2.40
CA ALA A 188 6.92 -7.70 3.16
C ALA A 188 5.76 -7.48 2.18
N ARG A 189 4.74 -8.34 2.22
CA ARG A 189 3.58 -8.30 1.33
C ARG A 189 2.35 -7.80 2.08
N PRO A 190 2.04 -6.48 2.02
CA PRO A 190 0.79 -5.96 2.55
C PRO A 190 -0.43 -6.53 1.82
N SER A 191 -1.52 -6.74 2.56
CA SER A 191 -2.86 -6.87 2.00
C SER A 191 -3.37 -5.50 1.51
N ILE A 192 -4.66 -5.31 1.37
CA ILE A 192 -5.22 -4.03 0.92
C ILE A 192 -5.02 -2.97 2.00
N ILE A 193 -4.36 -1.86 1.65
CA ILE A 193 -4.12 -0.76 2.59
C ILE A 193 -5.14 0.34 2.36
N VAL A 194 -5.98 0.62 3.37
CA VAL A 194 -6.98 1.69 3.32
C VAL A 194 -6.94 2.52 4.58
N GLY A 195 -6.77 3.81 4.43
CA GLY A 195 -6.86 4.77 5.52
C GLY A 195 -5.77 4.64 6.59
N HIS A 196 -5.93 5.45 7.61
CA HIS A 196 -5.11 5.52 8.82
C HIS A 196 -6.04 5.47 10.03
N THR A 197 -5.70 4.75 11.10
CA THR A 197 -6.58 4.58 12.26
C THR A 197 -6.99 5.90 12.92
N GLN A 198 -6.14 6.91 12.89
CA GLN A 198 -6.40 8.25 13.45
C GLN A 198 -6.92 9.23 12.39
N TYR A 199 -6.30 9.27 11.21
CA TYR A 199 -6.53 10.32 10.19
C TYR A 199 -7.45 9.88 9.05
N GLY A 200 -7.96 8.64 9.08
CA GLY A 200 -8.80 8.10 8.01
C GLY A 200 -8.11 8.18 6.64
N CYS A 201 -8.79 8.77 5.67
CA CYS A 201 -8.28 8.94 4.31
C CYS A 201 -7.51 10.26 4.08
N GLN A 202 -7.21 11.04 5.12
CA GLN A 202 -6.49 12.32 4.99
C GLN A 202 -5.11 12.14 4.33
N PRO A 203 -4.29 11.11 4.69
CA PRO A 203 -3.03 10.86 3.97
C PRO A 203 -3.25 10.39 2.53
N SER A 204 -4.23 9.54 2.31
CA SER A 204 -4.67 9.05 1.00
C SER A 204 -6.02 8.36 1.11
N SER A 205 -6.88 8.57 0.12
CA SER A 205 -8.13 7.80 -0.01
C SER A 205 -7.87 6.35 -0.42
N SER A 206 -6.71 6.05 -1.04
CA SER A 206 -6.45 4.73 -1.59
C SER A 206 -7.70 4.21 -2.32
N ILE A 207 -8.07 2.95 -2.13
CA ILE A 207 -9.29 2.37 -2.75
C ILE A 207 -10.57 2.58 -1.91
N PHE A 208 -10.59 3.43 -0.89
CA PHE A 208 -11.79 3.66 -0.06
C PHE A 208 -13.01 4.06 -0.90
N TRP A 209 -12.78 4.79 -2.00
CA TRP A 209 -13.82 5.18 -2.95
C TRP A 209 -14.55 4.00 -3.59
N VAL A 210 -13.91 2.80 -3.70
CA VAL A 210 -14.56 1.60 -4.24
C VAL A 210 -15.69 1.13 -3.33
N PHE A 211 -15.45 1.11 -2.01
CA PHE A 211 -16.47 0.78 -1.02
C PHE A 211 -17.61 1.81 -1.06
N MET A 212 -17.29 3.10 -1.12
CA MET A 212 -18.28 4.17 -1.22
C MET A 212 -19.09 4.10 -2.51
N MET A 213 -18.47 3.72 -3.63
CA MET A 213 -19.14 3.52 -4.91
C MET A 213 -20.12 2.35 -4.83
N ALA A 214 -19.69 1.19 -4.30
CA ALA A 214 -20.56 0.01 -4.14
C ALA A 214 -21.79 0.32 -3.26
N ILE A 215 -21.58 1.04 -2.15
CA ILE A 215 -22.65 1.46 -1.24
C ILE A 215 -23.62 2.42 -1.94
N LYS A 216 -23.15 3.42 -2.68
CA LYS A 216 -24.01 4.37 -3.39
C LYS A 216 -24.80 3.69 -4.50
N LEU A 217 -24.21 2.76 -5.24
CA LEU A 217 -24.87 2.00 -6.28
C LEU A 217 -25.82 0.92 -5.71
N LYS A 218 -25.64 0.54 -4.43
CA LYS A 218 -26.29 -0.59 -3.78
C LYS A 218 -26.09 -1.91 -4.54
N LYS A 219 -24.99 -2.00 -5.28
CA LYS A 219 -24.65 -3.13 -6.16
C LYS A 219 -23.16 -3.30 -6.22
N PHE A 220 -22.71 -4.57 -6.16
CA PHE A 220 -21.32 -4.93 -6.48
C PHE A 220 -21.23 -6.39 -6.92
N THR A 221 -20.02 -6.86 -7.19
CA THR A 221 -19.78 -8.21 -7.74
C THR A 221 -19.64 -9.30 -6.68
N CYS A 222 -19.48 -8.93 -5.41
CA CYS A 222 -19.38 -9.85 -4.26
C CYS A 222 -20.68 -9.89 -3.45
N THR A 223 -20.80 -10.87 -2.55
CA THR A 223 -21.88 -10.92 -1.55
C THR A 223 -21.56 -10.01 -0.37
N LEU A 224 -22.56 -9.68 0.43
CA LEU A 224 -22.33 -8.91 1.66
C LEU A 224 -21.65 -9.73 2.78
N ASP A 225 -21.63 -11.06 2.66
CA ASP A 225 -20.96 -11.97 3.60
C ASP A 225 -19.48 -12.23 3.23
N ASP A 226 -19.10 -11.94 1.97
CA ASP A 226 -17.69 -12.00 1.55
C ASP A 226 -16.85 -11.05 2.39
N GLN A 227 -15.62 -11.45 2.71
CA GLN A 227 -14.72 -10.71 3.58
C GLN A 227 -13.59 -10.06 2.78
N VAL A 228 -13.08 -8.97 3.33
CA VAL A 228 -11.95 -8.27 2.74
C VAL A 228 -10.83 -8.15 3.76
N ASP A 229 -9.61 -8.47 3.33
CA ASP A 229 -8.40 -8.30 4.12
C ASP A 229 -7.86 -6.88 3.90
N VAL A 230 -8.21 -6.00 4.84
CA VAL A 230 -7.81 -4.58 4.83
C VAL A 230 -7.08 -4.22 6.10
N ILE A 231 -5.94 -3.56 5.93
CA ILE A 231 -5.13 -3.02 7.02
C ILE A 231 -5.00 -1.50 6.93
N PRO A 232 -4.84 -0.78 8.06
CA PRO A 232 -4.53 0.65 8.03
C PRO A 232 -3.05 0.89 7.75
N VAL A 233 -2.73 2.05 7.15
CA VAL A 233 -1.37 2.37 6.72
C VAL A 233 -0.39 2.55 7.88
N ASP A 234 -0.83 3.04 9.03
CA ASP A 234 -0.03 3.18 10.24
C ASP A 234 0.42 1.82 10.81
N TYR A 235 -0.44 0.80 10.74
CA TYR A 235 -0.04 -0.57 11.06
C TYR A 235 1.02 -1.09 10.08
N CYS A 236 0.79 -0.90 8.79
CA CYS A 236 1.76 -1.29 7.76
C CYS A 236 3.12 -0.62 8.00
N ALA A 237 3.14 0.68 8.26
CA ALA A 237 4.36 1.45 8.54
C ALA A 237 5.09 0.95 9.80
N MET A 238 4.35 0.70 10.87
CA MET A 238 4.90 0.12 12.12
C MET A 238 5.56 -1.23 11.87
N VAL A 239 4.89 -2.13 11.12
CA VAL A 239 5.44 -3.46 10.79
C VAL A 239 6.69 -3.34 9.93
N LEU A 240 6.67 -2.52 8.87
CA LEU A 240 7.84 -2.28 8.01
C LEU A 240 9.04 -1.78 8.80
N ALA A 241 8.84 -0.83 9.71
CA ALA A 241 9.89 -0.32 10.59
C ALA A 241 10.44 -1.41 11.52
N LYS A 242 9.56 -2.22 12.13
CA LYS A 242 9.97 -3.33 13.01
C LYS A 242 10.73 -4.42 12.25
N LEU A 243 10.28 -4.83 11.05
CA LEU A 243 11.00 -5.78 10.21
C LEU A 243 12.38 -5.23 9.80
N CYS A 244 12.45 -3.95 9.47
CA CYS A 244 13.68 -3.30 9.06
C CYS A 244 14.71 -3.23 10.20
N LEU A 245 14.29 -2.89 11.42
CA LEU A 245 15.16 -2.67 12.57
C LEU A 245 15.33 -3.90 13.46
N ALA A 246 14.68 -5.01 13.17
CA ALA A 246 14.84 -6.24 13.95
C ALA A 246 16.28 -6.74 13.92
N THR A 247 16.85 -7.08 15.06
CA THR A 247 18.21 -7.64 15.15
C THR A 247 18.28 -8.93 14.36
N GLU A 248 17.30 -9.81 14.54
CA GLU A 248 17.19 -11.10 13.84
C GLU A 248 15.76 -11.29 13.33
N LEU A 249 15.65 -11.99 12.22
CA LEU A 249 14.38 -12.42 11.65
C LEU A 249 14.44 -13.93 11.38
N SER A 250 13.43 -14.66 11.83
CA SER A 250 13.33 -16.10 11.58
C SER A 250 12.95 -16.43 10.15
N HIS A 251 12.44 -15.47 9.41
CA HIS A 251 12.00 -15.62 8.03
C HIS A 251 12.41 -14.42 7.17
N ASN A 252 12.41 -14.61 5.86
CA ASN A 252 12.68 -13.55 4.87
C ASN A 252 11.43 -13.15 4.06
N PHE A 253 10.24 -13.60 4.50
CA PHE A 253 8.96 -13.35 3.86
C PHE A 253 7.87 -13.21 4.93
N TYR A 254 7.09 -12.13 4.85
CA TYR A 254 6.02 -11.81 5.79
C TYR A 254 4.81 -11.23 5.06
N HIS A 255 3.60 -11.67 5.42
CA HIS A 255 2.40 -10.94 5.08
C HIS A 255 2.14 -9.84 6.13
N ILE A 256 1.78 -8.66 5.67
CA ILE A 256 1.24 -7.59 6.52
C ILE A 256 -0.27 -7.53 6.23
N SER A 257 -1.03 -8.33 6.96
CA SER A 257 -2.44 -8.60 6.67
C SER A 257 -3.30 -8.53 7.93
N SER A 258 -4.62 -8.53 7.74
CA SER A 258 -5.57 -8.66 8.83
C SER A 258 -5.49 -10.04 9.52
N GLY A 259 -4.99 -11.05 8.81
CA GLY A 259 -5.17 -12.44 9.22
C GLY A 259 -6.64 -12.86 9.15
N GLU A 260 -6.91 -14.11 9.48
CA GLU A 260 -8.26 -14.67 9.37
C GLU A 260 -9.28 -13.99 10.29
N GLU A 261 -8.85 -13.57 11.48
CA GLU A 261 -9.75 -13.08 12.53
C GLU A 261 -10.17 -11.61 12.35
N MET A 262 -9.35 -10.79 11.70
CA MET A 262 -9.58 -9.34 11.61
C MET A 262 -10.09 -8.91 10.22
N CYS A 263 -10.27 -9.84 9.27
CA CYS A 263 -10.96 -9.56 8.02
C CYS A 263 -12.38 -9.04 8.28
N THR A 264 -12.83 -8.12 7.45
CA THR A 264 -14.10 -7.43 7.68
C THR A 264 -15.11 -7.82 6.59
N PRO A 265 -16.28 -8.39 6.94
CA PRO A 265 -17.36 -8.65 5.98
C PRO A 265 -17.94 -7.36 5.41
N PHE A 266 -18.40 -7.39 4.16
CA PHE A 266 -18.98 -6.20 3.51
C PHE A 266 -20.22 -5.68 4.22
N HIS A 267 -21.07 -6.55 4.85
CA HIS A 267 -22.20 -6.09 5.65
C HIS A 267 -21.78 -5.28 6.91
N GLU A 268 -20.61 -5.53 7.47
CA GLU A 268 -20.04 -4.73 8.58
C GLU A 268 -19.47 -3.40 8.09
N ILE A 269 -18.89 -3.39 6.87
CA ILE A 269 -18.49 -2.14 6.20
C ILE A 269 -19.71 -1.25 5.96
N ASP A 270 -20.80 -1.81 5.40
CA ASP A 270 -22.08 -1.11 5.23
C ASP A 270 -22.61 -0.55 6.56
N THR A 271 -22.62 -1.37 7.61
CA THR A 271 -23.05 -0.94 8.94
C THR A 271 -22.24 0.25 9.45
N SER A 272 -20.90 0.19 9.31
CA SER A 272 -20.01 1.22 9.81
C SER A 272 -20.13 2.53 9.01
N VAL A 273 -20.26 2.43 7.68
CA VAL A 273 -20.50 3.59 6.79
C VAL A 273 -21.86 4.23 7.06
N ALA A 274 -22.91 3.42 7.20
CA ALA A 274 -24.26 3.89 7.51
C ALA A 274 -24.29 4.65 8.85
N LYS A 275 -23.65 4.09 9.88
CA LYS A 275 -23.50 4.73 11.18
C LYS A 275 -22.74 6.07 11.09
N ALA A 276 -21.61 6.10 10.38
CA ALA A 276 -20.77 7.31 10.24
C ALA A 276 -21.48 8.43 9.47
N ASN A 277 -22.38 8.08 8.54
CA ASN A 277 -23.17 9.04 7.77
C ASN A 277 -24.56 9.34 8.37
N ASN A 278 -24.92 8.71 9.49
CA ASN A 278 -26.27 8.74 10.04
C ASN A 278 -27.34 8.42 8.98
N ALA A 279 -27.12 7.36 8.22
CA ALA A 279 -27.92 6.91 7.07
C ALA A 279 -28.38 5.47 7.27
N PRO A 280 -29.44 5.02 6.56
CA PRO A 280 -29.85 3.63 6.59
C PRO A 280 -28.81 2.71 5.94
N ARG A 281 -28.77 1.45 6.38
CA ARG A 281 -27.96 0.38 5.77
C ARG A 281 -28.55 0.00 4.42
N ILE A 282 -27.69 -0.44 3.48
CA ILE A 282 -28.12 -0.86 2.15
C ILE A 282 -28.49 -2.35 2.07
N ILE A 283 -28.28 -3.12 3.13
CA ILE A 283 -28.41 -4.59 3.14
C ILE A 283 -29.72 -5.12 2.53
N SER A 284 -30.84 -4.42 2.74
CA SER A 284 -32.15 -4.81 2.20
C SER A 284 -32.36 -4.44 0.73
N GLU A 285 -31.50 -3.59 0.17
CA GLU A 285 -31.59 -3.08 -1.19
C GLU A 285 -30.39 -3.51 -2.04
N TYR A 286 -29.43 -4.22 -1.42
CA TYR A 286 -28.20 -4.64 -2.09
C TYR A 286 -28.45 -5.78 -3.06
N GLU A 287 -27.88 -5.66 -4.24
CA GLU A 287 -27.90 -6.71 -5.27
C GLU A 287 -26.47 -7.09 -5.67
N GLN A 288 -26.16 -8.38 -5.55
CA GLN A 288 -24.97 -8.90 -6.21
C GLN A 288 -25.25 -9.05 -7.70
N ILE A 289 -24.46 -8.37 -8.53
CA ILE A 289 -24.63 -8.43 -10.00
C ILE A 289 -23.30 -8.72 -10.70
N SER A 290 -23.38 -9.28 -11.90
CA SER A 290 -22.20 -9.55 -12.71
C SER A 290 -21.60 -8.25 -13.29
N TYR A 291 -20.34 -8.32 -13.74
CA TYR A 291 -19.74 -7.21 -14.48
C TYR A 291 -20.53 -6.85 -15.76
N GLN A 292 -21.11 -7.84 -16.45
CA GLN A 292 -21.94 -7.61 -17.63
C GLN A 292 -23.17 -6.77 -17.29
N ASP A 293 -23.81 -7.04 -16.15
CA ASP A 293 -24.99 -6.28 -15.72
C ASP A 293 -24.65 -4.81 -15.43
N PHE A 294 -23.44 -4.54 -14.90
CA PHE A 294 -22.97 -3.17 -14.73
C PHE A 294 -22.87 -2.40 -16.05
N THR A 295 -22.54 -3.07 -17.15
CA THR A 295 -22.51 -2.41 -18.47
C THR A 295 -23.91 -1.95 -18.91
N GLY A 296 -24.95 -2.70 -18.52
CA GLY A 296 -26.35 -2.37 -18.79
C GLY A 296 -26.86 -1.14 -18.04
N ILE A 297 -26.43 -0.97 -16.77
CA ILE A 297 -26.85 0.16 -15.92
C ILE A 297 -25.91 1.38 -15.99
N ARG A 298 -24.90 1.36 -16.83
CA ARG A 298 -23.87 2.39 -16.93
C ARG A 298 -24.40 3.82 -17.05
N LYS A 299 -25.55 4.01 -17.70
CA LYS A 299 -26.19 5.34 -17.86
C LYS A 299 -26.63 5.94 -16.53
N GLN A 300 -26.86 5.12 -15.50
CA GLN A 300 -27.28 5.52 -14.16
C GLN A 300 -26.12 6.01 -13.29
N PHE A 301 -24.85 5.76 -13.70
CA PHE A 301 -23.71 6.10 -12.86
C PHE A 301 -23.65 7.60 -12.53
N LYS A 302 -23.93 8.46 -13.50
CA LYS A 302 -23.91 9.92 -13.28
C LYS A 302 -24.98 10.38 -12.31
N ASP A 303 -26.14 9.75 -12.34
CA ASP A 303 -27.29 10.10 -11.48
C ASP A 303 -26.99 9.69 -10.01
N VAL A 304 -26.33 8.55 -9.82
CA VAL A 304 -26.05 7.98 -8.47
C VAL A 304 -24.73 8.48 -7.88
N LEU A 305 -23.67 8.52 -8.70
CA LEU A 305 -22.29 8.84 -8.23
C LEU A 305 -21.93 10.32 -8.41
N GLY A 306 -22.75 11.09 -9.13
CA GLY A 306 -22.43 12.44 -9.57
C GLY A 306 -21.56 12.44 -10.84
N PRO A 307 -21.02 13.62 -11.23
CA PRO A 307 -20.20 13.73 -12.42
C PRO A 307 -19.02 12.76 -12.41
N CYS A 308 -19.03 11.79 -13.31
CA CYS A 308 -18.00 10.75 -13.40
C CYS A 308 -17.77 10.31 -14.85
N ASN A 309 -16.61 9.69 -15.09
CA ASN A 309 -16.32 9.00 -16.35
C ASN A 309 -16.78 7.55 -16.22
N ASP A 310 -17.88 7.21 -16.87
CA ASP A 310 -18.49 5.89 -16.83
C ASP A 310 -17.58 4.75 -17.33
N LYS A 311 -16.66 5.03 -18.27
CA LYS A 311 -15.67 4.04 -18.73
C LYS A 311 -14.64 3.72 -17.64
N ILE A 312 -14.21 4.73 -16.89
CA ILE A 312 -13.27 4.54 -15.77
C ILE A 312 -13.98 3.79 -14.64
N ILE A 313 -15.22 4.14 -14.32
CA ILE A 313 -16.03 3.41 -13.33
C ILE A 313 -16.17 1.93 -13.71
N LEU A 314 -16.54 1.61 -14.96
CA LEU A 314 -16.65 0.21 -15.42
C LEU A 314 -15.32 -0.53 -15.32
N ARG A 315 -14.20 0.14 -15.71
CA ARG A 315 -12.88 -0.45 -15.58
C ARG A 315 -12.53 -0.76 -14.12
N ALA A 316 -12.86 0.15 -13.22
CA ALA A 316 -12.66 -0.02 -11.79
C ALA A 316 -13.53 -1.17 -11.22
N ILE A 317 -14.81 -1.24 -11.60
CA ILE A 317 -15.70 -2.35 -11.19
C ILE A 317 -15.16 -3.70 -11.68
N LYS A 318 -14.68 -3.77 -12.93
CA LYS A 318 -14.07 -5.01 -13.45
C LYS A 318 -12.89 -5.45 -12.59
N LEU A 319 -12.01 -4.51 -12.26
CA LEU A 319 -10.78 -4.77 -11.54
C LEU A 319 -11.02 -5.09 -10.07
N TYR A 320 -11.58 -4.13 -9.34
CA TYR A 320 -11.82 -4.28 -7.89
C TYR A 320 -12.91 -5.31 -7.58
N GLY A 321 -13.86 -5.48 -8.50
CA GLY A 321 -14.84 -6.55 -8.44
C GLY A 321 -14.21 -7.93 -8.55
N GLY A 322 -13.17 -8.09 -9.39
CA GLY A 322 -12.38 -9.32 -9.47
C GLY A 322 -11.68 -9.63 -8.13
N PHE A 323 -11.04 -8.64 -7.52
CA PHE A 323 -10.42 -8.82 -6.20
C PHE A 323 -11.46 -9.10 -5.09
N ALA A 324 -12.59 -8.41 -5.10
CA ALA A 324 -13.64 -8.63 -4.10
C ALA A 324 -14.24 -10.04 -4.16
N GLN A 325 -14.33 -10.64 -5.36
CA GLN A 325 -14.83 -12.00 -5.56
C GLN A 325 -13.86 -13.09 -5.10
N LEU A 326 -12.58 -12.77 -4.85
CA LEU A 326 -11.63 -13.76 -4.35
C LEU A 326 -11.95 -14.20 -2.92
N ASN A 327 -12.52 -13.31 -2.10
CA ASN A 327 -12.82 -13.61 -0.69
C ASN A 327 -11.62 -14.28 0.02
N VAL A 328 -10.41 -13.78 -0.24
CA VAL A 328 -9.16 -14.36 0.24
C VAL A 328 -8.73 -13.72 1.55
N LYS A 329 -8.08 -14.52 2.39
CA LYS A 329 -7.42 -14.09 3.62
C LYS A 329 -5.94 -14.44 3.56
N PHE A 330 -5.10 -13.63 4.17
CA PHE A 330 -3.66 -13.88 4.22
C PHE A 330 -3.23 -14.14 5.66
N ASP A 331 -2.59 -15.29 5.88
CA ASP A 331 -1.97 -15.62 7.16
C ASP A 331 -0.91 -14.59 7.55
N ASN A 332 -0.87 -14.21 8.83
CA ASN A 332 0.10 -13.29 9.41
C ASN A 332 0.75 -13.83 10.69
N SER A 333 0.75 -15.14 10.82
CA SER A 333 1.25 -15.84 12.03
C SER A 333 2.71 -15.53 12.33
N ARG A 334 3.55 -15.32 11.32
CA ARG A 334 4.96 -14.95 11.50
C ARG A 334 5.11 -13.61 12.22
N LEU A 335 4.29 -12.61 11.89
CA LEU A 335 4.29 -11.32 12.58
C LEU A 335 3.79 -11.46 14.01
N LEU A 336 2.73 -12.22 14.23
CA LEU A 336 2.19 -12.49 15.57
C LEU A 336 3.21 -13.21 16.45
N ASN A 337 3.93 -14.19 15.91
CA ASN A 337 5.00 -14.92 16.61
C ASN A 337 6.20 -14.01 16.95
N MET A 338 6.40 -12.90 16.23
CA MET A 338 7.38 -11.86 16.58
C MET A 338 6.87 -10.91 17.68
N GLY A 339 5.68 -11.11 18.20
CA GLY A 339 5.05 -10.21 19.18
C GLY A 339 4.49 -8.92 18.57
N ILE A 340 4.30 -8.88 17.26
CA ILE A 340 3.63 -7.74 16.61
C ILE A 340 2.12 -7.90 16.87
N PRO A 341 1.44 -6.84 17.35
CA PRO A 341 0.01 -6.93 17.65
C PRO A 341 -0.82 -7.13 16.38
N LYS A 342 -2.04 -7.68 16.51
CA LYS A 342 -3.02 -7.73 15.42
C LYS A 342 -3.36 -6.31 14.96
N PRO A 343 -3.61 -6.10 13.66
CA PRO A 343 -4.06 -4.79 13.16
C PRO A 343 -5.46 -4.45 13.69
N ALA A 344 -5.80 -3.17 13.67
CA ALA A 344 -7.18 -2.74 13.85
C ALA A 344 -8.05 -3.27 12.70
N ALA A 345 -9.18 -3.91 13.01
CA ALA A 345 -10.12 -4.34 11.99
C ALA A 345 -10.68 -3.13 11.23
N PHE A 346 -10.86 -3.23 9.93
CA PHE A 346 -11.28 -2.11 9.07
C PHE A 346 -12.55 -1.43 9.58
N LYS A 347 -13.54 -2.20 10.01
CA LYS A 347 -14.78 -1.69 10.60
C LYS A 347 -14.58 -0.72 11.77
N SER A 348 -13.46 -0.81 12.49
CA SER A 348 -13.23 -0.01 13.71
C SER A 348 -12.76 1.42 13.43
N TYR A 349 -12.32 1.74 12.21
CA TYR A 349 -11.85 3.09 11.81
C TYR A 349 -12.48 3.62 10.51
N ILE A 350 -13.50 2.94 9.98
CA ILE A 350 -14.26 3.41 8.81
C ILE A 350 -14.87 4.79 9.06
N ASP A 351 -15.31 5.09 10.29
CA ASP A 351 -15.84 6.40 10.66
C ASP A 351 -14.83 7.53 10.39
N LYS A 352 -13.54 7.29 10.60
CA LYS A 352 -12.46 8.24 10.28
C LYS A 352 -12.31 8.39 8.77
N CYS A 353 -12.38 7.29 8.02
CA CYS A 353 -12.32 7.33 6.56
C CYS A 353 -13.51 8.12 5.98
N VAL A 354 -14.73 7.87 6.46
CA VAL A 354 -15.94 8.59 6.04
C VAL A 354 -15.83 10.08 6.41
N SER A 355 -15.40 10.42 7.63
CA SER A 355 -15.30 11.79 8.10
C SER A 355 -14.28 12.59 7.30
N SER A 356 -13.12 12.03 7.00
CA SER A 356 -12.05 12.69 6.26
C SER A 356 -12.31 12.84 4.76
N THR A 357 -13.29 12.10 4.22
CA THR A 357 -13.72 12.19 2.80
C THR A 357 -15.05 12.90 2.62
N ARG A 358 -15.61 13.46 3.69
CA ARG A 358 -16.92 14.13 3.63
C ARG A 358 -16.90 15.31 2.66
N GLY A 359 -17.90 15.37 1.79
CA GLY A 359 -18.02 16.41 0.75
C GLY A 359 -17.24 16.13 -0.53
N GLN A 360 -16.42 15.08 -0.58
CA GLN A 360 -15.72 14.69 -1.80
C GLN A 360 -16.59 13.77 -2.66
N SER A 361 -16.57 13.98 -3.95
CA SER A 361 -17.21 13.10 -4.94
C SER A 361 -16.39 11.83 -5.15
N ILE A 362 -17.03 10.77 -5.67
CA ILE A 362 -16.31 9.54 -6.09
C ILE A 362 -15.20 9.88 -7.08
N SER A 363 -15.44 10.80 -8.03
CA SER A 363 -14.45 11.20 -9.02
C SER A 363 -13.23 11.90 -8.42
N GLU A 364 -13.40 12.68 -7.35
CA GLU A 364 -12.28 13.31 -6.64
C GLU A 364 -11.45 12.27 -5.88
N LEU A 365 -12.11 11.34 -5.20
CA LEU A 365 -11.43 10.25 -4.49
C LEU A 365 -10.66 9.31 -5.42
N MET A 366 -11.19 9.05 -6.62
CA MET A 366 -10.55 8.21 -7.64
C MET A 366 -9.24 8.78 -8.20
N ARG A 367 -9.02 10.09 -8.12
CA ARG A 367 -7.81 10.73 -8.69
C ARG A 367 -6.50 10.18 -8.11
N VAL A 368 -6.55 9.53 -6.95
CA VAL A 368 -5.37 8.90 -6.34
C VAL A 368 -4.92 7.67 -7.12
N ASP A 369 -5.86 6.88 -7.65
CA ASP A 369 -5.58 5.59 -8.32
C ASP A 369 -5.32 5.71 -9.82
N PHE A 370 -5.82 6.75 -10.46
CA PHE A 370 -5.79 6.93 -11.91
C PHE A 370 -4.93 8.14 -12.36
N LYS A 371 -3.89 8.46 -11.58
CA LYS A 371 -2.87 9.46 -11.95
C LYS A 371 -1.94 8.93 -13.02
#